data_8e5ed70284b45fdbf30fa6ff09fac05a
#
_entry.id   8e5ed70284b45fdbf30fa6ff09fac05a
#
_cell.length_a   1.000
_cell.length_b   1.000
_cell.length_c   1.000
_cell.angle_alpha   90.00
_cell.angle_beta   90.00
_cell.angle_gamma   90.00
#
_symmetry.space_group_name_H-M   'P 1'
#
loop_
_entity.id
_entity.type
_entity.pdbx_description
1 polymer ?
#
loop_
_entity_poly.entity_id
_entity_poly.type
_entity_poly.pdbx_seq_one_letter_code
_entity_poly.pdbx_strand_id
1 'polypeptide(L)'
;RSVSIVFPLAAYAVAALIVMTTLTRMMDKERQQIGTLRALGYSNRQIRGHYLSYAIWPSLIGSLVGVMLGHWVVPATIWDILVGQNEYPFLIRPGISVQSWCMTGLTVVISAVICLVTYRKTTRESAAALLRPKAPKDGRKLLLERITPLWRRLDFNGKMVFRNLARSKMRTLMSTVGLICCNALLIASMGLQDSVQQTIDTHYTKTVGYNVAVSLNSQAGDADAYKTHLDAEAVECVMESSLRLTTPDGEKTTALTVVEDGQQLLRLGPGGVYVPLADGGMAVTEKVAQQLHLQVGDTVSCQLAGDDERFTLAVNQIVENNLSQGVYLTRTTWESLRKGAFTPTALYLLNPSQTCLSILQDSPEVDEIDTTENQAQEALIFLNTISVIFVILMVIALLMAFVICYNMGLINFAERTREYATLKVLGYHQKEIRRLILRENTLITLAAIAISIAPGIGFTGVILTLAESENLCYVVHVTLQSIV
;
A
#
# COMPACT_ATOMS: atom_id res chain seq x y z
N ARG A 1 11.38 3.56 -4.57
CA ARG A 1 12.06 2.24 -4.67
C ARG A 1 11.55 1.22 -3.65
N SER A 2 11.24 1.61 -2.42
CA SER A 2 10.78 0.69 -1.36
C SER A 2 9.41 0.06 -1.65
N VAL A 3 8.46 0.83 -2.16
CA VAL A 3 7.10 0.36 -2.53
C VAL A 3 7.14 -0.72 -3.62
N SER A 4 8.04 -0.57 -4.60
CA SER A 4 8.18 -1.55 -5.69
C SER A 4 8.70 -2.92 -5.24
N ILE A 5 9.15 -3.05 -4.01
CA ILE A 5 9.62 -4.33 -3.43
C ILE A 5 8.55 -4.98 -2.55
N VAL A 6 7.84 -4.19 -1.74
CA VAL A 6 6.92 -4.70 -0.71
C VAL A 6 5.70 -5.40 -1.31
N PHE A 7 5.08 -4.78 -2.33
CA PHE A 7 3.89 -5.34 -2.95
C PHE A 7 4.18 -6.67 -3.70
N PRO A 8 5.21 -6.76 -4.56
CA PRO A 8 5.61 -8.03 -5.14
C PRO A 8 5.95 -9.10 -4.10
N LEU A 9 6.64 -8.74 -3.02
CA LEU A 9 6.99 -9.68 -1.95
C LEU A 9 5.75 -10.31 -1.30
N ALA A 10 4.75 -9.49 -1.00
CA ALA A 10 3.47 -9.96 -0.47
C ALA A 10 2.74 -10.88 -1.47
N ALA A 11 2.69 -10.49 -2.75
CA ALA A 11 2.11 -11.30 -3.82
C ALA A 11 2.85 -12.64 -3.98
N TYR A 12 4.18 -12.65 -3.90
CA TYR A 12 4.97 -13.89 -3.92
C TYR A 12 4.69 -14.79 -2.71
N ALA A 13 4.52 -14.23 -1.52
CA ALA A 13 4.16 -15.02 -0.33
C ALA A 13 2.81 -15.73 -0.53
N VAL A 14 1.82 -15.04 -1.07
CA VAL A 14 0.50 -15.62 -1.40
C VAL A 14 0.63 -16.69 -2.49
N ALA A 15 1.36 -16.42 -3.57
CA ALA A 15 1.60 -17.39 -4.65
C ALA A 15 2.30 -18.65 -4.12
N ALA A 16 3.33 -18.50 -3.28
CA ALA A 16 4.02 -19.62 -2.64
C ALA A 16 3.07 -20.48 -1.80
N LEU A 17 2.15 -19.84 -1.08
CA LEU A 17 1.14 -20.52 -0.27
C LEU A 17 0.14 -21.29 -1.14
N ILE A 18 -0.26 -20.75 -2.29
CA ILE A 18 -1.11 -21.44 -3.28
C ILE A 18 -0.39 -22.65 -3.84
N VAL A 19 0.86 -22.49 -4.27
CA VAL A 19 1.69 -23.58 -4.81
C VAL A 19 1.88 -24.68 -3.77
N MET A 20 2.19 -24.31 -2.51
CA MET A 20 2.37 -25.25 -1.41
C MET A 20 1.10 -26.05 -1.14
N THR A 21 -0.06 -25.40 -1.09
CA THR A 21 -1.34 -26.08 -0.87
C THR A 21 -1.69 -27.01 -2.01
N THR A 22 -1.50 -26.59 -3.26
CA THR A 22 -1.80 -27.37 -4.45
C THR A 22 -0.90 -28.60 -4.58
N LEU A 23 0.41 -28.43 -4.43
CA LEU A 23 1.38 -29.54 -4.51
C LEU A 23 1.21 -30.54 -3.37
N THR A 24 0.98 -30.07 -2.14
CA THR A 24 0.73 -30.97 -0.99
C THR A 24 -0.43 -31.91 -1.26
N ARG A 25 -1.46 -31.42 -1.91
CA ARG A 25 -2.65 -32.20 -2.24
C ARG A 25 -2.47 -33.14 -3.40
N MET A 26 -1.85 -32.66 -4.46
CA MET A 26 -1.51 -33.50 -5.57
C MET A 26 -0.75 -34.73 -5.07
N MET A 27 0.25 -34.51 -4.21
CA MET A 27 1.02 -35.61 -3.60
C MET A 27 0.22 -36.50 -2.65
N ASP A 28 -0.69 -35.90 -1.84
CA ASP A 28 -1.59 -36.69 -0.97
C ASP A 28 -2.57 -37.55 -1.78
N LYS A 29 -3.08 -37.02 -2.92
CA LYS A 29 -3.98 -37.76 -3.83
C LYS A 29 -3.23 -38.92 -4.54
N GLU A 30 -2.01 -38.66 -4.97
CA GLU A 30 -1.20 -39.64 -5.71
C GLU A 30 -0.32 -40.50 -4.80
N ARG A 31 -0.54 -40.46 -3.49
CA ARG A 31 0.23 -41.19 -2.49
C ARG A 31 0.32 -42.69 -2.79
N GLN A 32 -0.78 -43.32 -3.25
CA GLN A 32 -0.81 -44.75 -3.60
C GLN A 32 0.03 -45.02 -4.85
N GLN A 33 0.01 -44.14 -5.86
CA GLN A 33 0.86 -44.26 -7.03
C GLN A 33 2.35 -44.17 -6.67
N ILE A 34 2.70 -43.20 -5.80
CA ILE A 34 4.08 -43.09 -5.27
C ILE A 34 4.50 -44.38 -4.55
N GLY A 35 3.59 -44.95 -3.74
CA GLY A 35 3.81 -46.23 -3.06
C GLY A 35 4.03 -47.39 -4.04
N THR A 36 3.21 -47.47 -5.09
CA THR A 36 3.32 -48.51 -6.15
C THR A 36 4.62 -48.38 -6.93
N LEU A 37 4.99 -47.14 -7.36
CA LEU A 37 6.25 -46.92 -8.06
C LEU A 37 7.49 -47.32 -7.22
N ARG A 38 7.44 -47.02 -5.90
CA ARG A 38 8.48 -47.45 -4.97
C ARG A 38 8.54 -48.99 -4.81
N ALA A 39 7.39 -49.63 -4.75
CA ALA A 39 7.32 -51.10 -4.65
C ALA A 39 7.82 -51.76 -5.91
N LEU A 40 7.66 -51.15 -7.09
CA LEU A 40 8.18 -51.58 -8.36
C LEU A 40 9.69 -51.32 -8.56
N GLY A 41 10.36 -50.69 -7.56
CA GLY A 41 11.80 -50.47 -7.58
C GLY A 41 12.27 -49.16 -8.21
N TYR A 42 11.36 -48.23 -8.54
CA TYR A 42 11.76 -46.90 -9.03
C TYR A 42 12.53 -46.12 -7.95
N SER A 43 13.64 -45.51 -8.37
CA SER A 43 14.46 -44.71 -7.44
C SER A 43 13.75 -43.45 -6.98
N ASN A 44 14.03 -43.04 -5.77
CA ASN A 44 13.50 -41.77 -5.24
C ASN A 44 13.85 -40.55 -6.11
N ARG A 45 14.95 -40.59 -6.86
CA ARG A 45 15.36 -39.53 -7.78
C ARG A 45 14.43 -39.43 -9.00
N GLN A 46 14.03 -40.54 -9.56
CA GLN A 46 13.13 -40.63 -10.72
C GLN A 46 11.73 -40.12 -10.35
N ILE A 47 11.18 -40.63 -9.22
CA ILE A 47 9.87 -40.20 -8.74
C ILE A 47 9.88 -38.70 -8.41
N ARG A 48 10.91 -38.22 -7.71
CA ARG A 48 11.08 -36.79 -7.38
C ARG A 48 11.17 -35.93 -8.63
N GLY A 49 11.94 -36.35 -9.65
CA GLY A 49 12.07 -35.64 -10.93
C GLY A 49 10.72 -35.43 -11.62
N HIS A 50 9.89 -36.48 -11.61
CA HIS A 50 8.54 -36.42 -12.17
C HIS A 50 7.67 -35.39 -11.49
N TYR A 51 7.60 -35.37 -10.15
CA TYR A 51 6.81 -34.38 -9.42
C TYR A 51 7.41 -32.96 -9.49
N LEU A 52 8.74 -32.86 -9.60
CA LEU A 52 9.40 -31.55 -9.76
C LEU A 52 9.03 -30.90 -11.10
N SER A 53 8.81 -31.69 -12.17
CA SER A 53 8.36 -31.14 -13.46
C SER A 53 6.98 -30.45 -13.35
N TYR A 54 6.07 -30.96 -12.52
CA TYR A 54 4.78 -30.34 -12.26
C TYR A 54 4.86 -29.00 -11.50
N ALA A 55 5.96 -28.73 -10.82
CA ALA A 55 6.21 -27.43 -10.19
C ALA A 55 6.96 -26.49 -11.15
N ILE A 56 7.97 -26.97 -11.86
CA ILE A 56 8.85 -26.15 -12.69
C ILE A 56 8.13 -25.63 -13.93
N TRP A 57 7.48 -26.49 -14.71
CA TRP A 57 6.87 -26.08 -15.98
C TRP A 57 5.78 -25.02 -15.83
N PRO A 58 4.77 -25.17 -14.94
CA PRO A 58 3.77 -24.13 -14.76
C PRO A 58 4.36 -22.83 -14.21
N SER A 59 5.36 -22.93 -13.31
CA SER A 59 6.03 -21.74 -12.77
C SER A 59 6.83 -20.99 -13.82
N LEU A 60 7.53 -21.72 -14.70
CA LEU A 60 8.30 -21.15 -15.81
C LEU A 60 7.36 -20.47 -16.83
N ILE A 61 6.33 -21.18 -17.28
CA ILE A 61 5.37 -20.64 -18.25
C ILE A 61 4.64 -19.44 -17.66
N GLY A 62 4.13 -19.56 -16.42
CA GLY A 62 3.42 -18.50 -15.74
C GLY A 62 4.28 -17.25 -15.51
N SER A 63 5.54 -17.42 -15.12
CA SER A 63 6.46 -16.30 -14.93
C SER A 63 6.85 -15.63 -16.25
N LEU A 64 7.07 -16.38 -17.33
CA LEU A 64 7.33 -15.82 -18.66
C LEU A 64 6.13 -15.03 -19.18
N VAL A 65 4.92 -15.57 -19.07
CA VAL A 65 3.68 -14.85 -19.44
C VAL A 65 3.51 -13.60 -18.58
N GLY A 66 3.77 -13.69 -17.26
CA GLY A 66 3.71 -12.54 -16.36
C GLY A 66 4.71 -11.45 -16.72
N VAL A 67 5.95 -11.81 -17.06
CA VAL A 67 6.96 -10.84 -17.53
C VAL A 67 6.54 -10.21 -18.85
N MET A 68 6.02 -10.97 -19.79
CA MET A 68 5.53 -10.44 -21.07
C MET A 68 4.37 -9.45 -20.86
N LEU A 69 3.35 -9.85 -20.10
CA LEU A 69 2.22 -8.98 -19.79
C LEU A 69 2.67 -7.71 -19.04
N GLY A 70 3.51 -7.85 -18.01
CA GLY A 70 4.04 -6.71 -17.26
C GLY A 70 4.87 -5.76 -18.12
N HIS A 71 5.67 -6.30 -19.05
CA HIS A 71 6.50 -5.48 -19.92
C HIS A 71 5.74 -4.78 -21.05
N TRP A 72 4.64 -5.37 -21.53
CA TRP A 72 3.88 -4.82 -22.66
C TRP A 72 2.67 -4.00 -22.21
N VAL A 73 1.89 -4.50 -21.27
CA VAL A 73 0.61 -3.88 -20.88
C VAL A 73 0.84 -2.69 -19.96
N VAL A 74 1.64 -2.84 -18.90
CA VAL A 74 1.79 -1.79 -17.87
C VAL A 74 2.44 -0.51 -18.45
N PRO A 75 3.55 -0.55 -19.20
CA PRO A 75 4.10 0.67 -19.81
C PRO A 75 3.19 1.30 -20.84
N ALA A 76 2.41 0.50 -21.59
CA ALA A 76 1.48 1.05 -22.58
C ALA A 76 0.34 1.85 -21.93
N THR A 77 -0.28 1.28 -20.87
CA THR A 77 -1.36 1.98 -20.16
C THR A 77 -0.87 3.25 -19.44
N ILE A 78 0.32 3.22 -18.83
CA ILE A 78 0.90 4.40 -18.19
C ILE A 78 1.28 5.45 -19.23
N TRP A 79 1.81 5.03 -20.39
CA TRP A 79 2.18 5.94 -21.47
C TRP A 79 0.99 6.71 -22.02
N ASP A 80 -0.12 6.02 -22.30
CA ASP A 80 -1.33 6.65 -22.84
C ASP A 80 -1.87 7.75 -21.92
N ILE A 81 -1.68 7.60 -20.60
CA ILE A 81 -2.07 8.60 -19.61
C ILE A 81 -1.07 9.75 -19.57
N LEU A 82 0.23 9.47 -19.59
CA LEU A 82 1.29 10.48 -19.52
C LEU A 82 1.34 11.36 -20.77
N VAL A 83 1.13 10.79 -21.96
CA VAL A 83 1.10 11.54 -23.22
C VAL A 83 -0.09 12.49 -23.29
N GLY A 84 -1.20 12.15 -22.61
CA GLY A 84 -2.33 13.08 -22.51
C GLY A 84 -2.04 14.34 -21.67
N GLN A 85 -0.97 14.34 -20.89
CA GLN A 85 -0.60 15.42 -19.97
C GLN A 85 0.65 16.19 -20.40
N ASN A 86 1.56 15.56 -21.15
CA ASN A 86 2.84 16.13 -21.53
C ASN A 86 3.20 15.73 -22.96
N GLU A 87 3.85 16.60 -23.69
CA GLU A 87 4.34 16.33 -25.05
C GLU A 87 5.60 15.45 -25.03
N TYR A 88 5.42 14.14 -24.78
CA TYR A 88 6.52 13.18 -24.94
C TYR A 88 6.62 12.71 -26.40
N PRO A 89 7.78 12.81 -27.03
CA PRO A 89 7.90 12.53 -28.47
C PRO A 89 7.73 11.05 -28.83
N PHE A 90 8.12 10.11 -28.00
CA PHE A 90 7.97 8.67 -28.25
C PHE A 90 8.23 7.79 -27.01
N LEU A 91 7.62 6.61 -26.98
CA LEU A 91 7.85 5.59 -25.94
C LEU A 91 9.13 4.81 -26.26
N ILE A 92 10.18 5.00 -25.50
CA ILE A 92 11.35 4.12 -25.53
C ILE A 92 11.02 2.90 -24.67
N ARG A 93 10.84 1.74 -25.33
CA ARG A 93 10.67 0.47 -24.60
C ARG A 93 12.04 -0.13 -24.33
N PRO A 94 12.53 -0.09 -23.08
CA PRO A 94 13.75 -0.82 -22.73
C PRO A 94 13.50 -2.31 -22.90
N GLY A 95 14.55 -3.07 -23.22
CA GLY A 95 14.48 -4.54 -23.23
C GLY A 95 14.10 -5.10 -21.85
N ILE A 96 13.70 -6.36 -21.79
CA ILE A 96 13.35 -7.03 -20.53
C ILE A 96 14.52 -6.91 -19.55
N SER A 97 14.29 -6.31 -18.40
CA SER A 97 15.34 -6.01 -17.42
C SER A 97 15.92 -7.28 -16.79
N VAL A 98 17.19 -7.21 -16.36
CA VAL A 98 17.83 -8.30 -15.60
C VAL A 98 17.03 -8.65 -14.34
N GLN A 99 16.38 -7.66 -13.72
CA GLN A 99 15.52 -7.89 -12.56
C GLN A 99 14.34 -8.82 -12.89
N SER A 100 13.72 -8.69 -14.06
CA SER A 100 12.62 -9.56 -14.51
C SER A 100 13.08 -11.02 -14.67
N TRP A 101 14.28 -11.24 -15.20
CA TRP A 101 14.87 -12.58 -15.30
C TRP A 101 15.22 -13.16 -13.93
N CYS A 102 15.74 -12.34 -13.02
CA CYS A 102 15.99 -12.74 -11.63
C CYS A 102 14.69 -13.15 -10.92
N MET A 103 13.61 -12.40 -11.10
CA MET A 103 12.30 -12.72 -10.52
C MET A 103 11.71 -13.99 -11.11
N THR A 104 11.86 -14.24 -12.42
CA THR A 104 11.49 -15.52 -13.06
C THR A 104 12.26 -16.69 -12.45
N GLY A 105 13.56 -16.54 -12.30
CA GLY A 105 14.42 -17.56 -11.67
C GLY A 105 14.00 -17.82 -10.22
N LEU A 106 13.74 -16.77 -9.44
CA LEU A 106 13.28 -16.85 -8.06
C LEU A 106 11.95 -17.61 -7.95
N THR A 107 10.98 -17.33 -8.82
CA THR A 107 9.67 -18.00 -8.85
C THR A 107 9.84 -19.51 -9.08
N VAL A 108 10.67 -19.91 -10.04
CA VAL A 108 10.95 -21.32 -10.33
C VAL A 108 11.66 -22.00 -9.16
N VAL A 109 12.64 -21.32 -8.54
CA VAL A 109 13.36 -21.86 -7.37
C VAL A 109 12.43 -22.05 -6.18
N ILE A 110 11.59 -21.05 -5.86
CA ILE A 110 10.61 -21.14 -4.76
C ILE A 110 9.67 -22.33 -4.99
N SER A 111 9.12 -22.46 -6.20
CA SER A 111 8.21 -23.57 -6.55
C SER A 111 8.91 -24.93 -6.46
N ALA A 112 10.16 -25.03 -6.91
CA ALA A 112 10.97 -26.24 -6.81
C ALA A 112 11.26 -26.60 -5.34
N VAL A 113 11.63 -25.64 -4.51
CA VAL A 113 11.89 -25.84 -3.08
C VAL A 113 10.62 -26.33 -2.36
N ILE A 114 9.47 -25.69 -2.61
CA ILE A 114 8.19 -26.11 -2.04
C ILE A 114 7.87 -27.56 -2.45
N CYS A 115 8.05 -27.89 -3.72
CA CYS A 115 7.85 -29.25 -4.21
C CYS A 115 8.76 -30.25 -3.49
N LEU A 116 10.05 -29.95 -3.35
CA LEU A 116 11.02 -30.81 -2.68
C LEU A 116 10.69 -31.01 -1.20
N VAL A 117 10.30 -29.96 -0.50
CA VAL A 117 9.90 -30.03 0.92
C VAL A 117 8.66 -30.90 1.08
N THR A 118 7.65 -30.69 0.23
CA THR A 118 6.40 -31.44 0.24
C THR A 118 6.63 -32.91 -0.09
N TYR A 119 7.44 -33.19 -1.11
CA TYR A 119 7.82 -34.56 -1.50
C TYR A 119 8.54 -35.27 -0.34
N ARG A 120 9.53 -34.62 0.27
CA ARG A 120 10.26 -35.22 1.41
C ARG A 120 9.31 -35.54 2.58
N LYS A 121 8.33 -34.70 2.85
CA LYS A 121 7.34 -34.90 3.92
C LYS A 121 6.46 -36.11 3.62
N THR A 122 6.01 -36.28 2.38
CA THR A 122 5.14 -37.38 1.95
C THR A 122 5.92 -38.71 1.89
N THR A 123 7.18 -38.72 1.45
CA THR A 123 8.00 -39.92 1.24
C THR A 123 8.76 -40.39 2.48
N ARG A 124 8.64 -39.74 3.62
CA ARG A 124 9.17 -40.26 4.89
C ARG A 124 8.52 -41.57 5.32
N GLU A 125 7.32 -41.85 4.83
CA GLU A 125 6.60 -43.10 5.14
C GLU A 125 7.15 -44.26 4.26
N SER A 126 7.07 -45.47 4.79
CA SER A 126 7.45 -46.69 4.04
C SER A 126 6.52 -46.94 2.86
N ALA A 127 6.99 -47.65 1.81
CA ALA A 127 6.17 -47.95 0.64
C ALA A 127 4.88 -48.70 1.01
N ALA A 128 4.96 -49.64 1.98
CA ALA A 128 3.78 -50.33 2.50
C ALA A 128 2.78 -49.43 3.23
N ALA A 129 3.27 -48.40 3.93
CA ALA A 129 2.42 -47.42 4.57
C ALA A 129 1.76 -46.46 3.57
N LEU A 130 2.43 -46.17 2.47
CA LEU A 130 1.90 -45.34 1.36
C LEU A 130 0.75 -46.02 0.61
N LEU A 131 0.77 -47.35 0.49
CA LEU A 131 -0.26 -48.12 -0.16
C LEU A 131 -1.56 -48.24 0.69
N ARG A 132 -1.48 -48.07 2.01
CA ARG A 132 -2.64 -48.10 2.88
C ARG A 132 -3.38 -46.79 2.83
N PRO A 133 -4.73 -46.78 2.76
CA PRO A 133 -5.52 -45.56 2.92
C PRO A 133 -5.22 -44.91 4.28
N LYS A 134 -5.09 -43.59 4.33
CA LYS A 134 -4.95 -42.90 5.61
C LYS A 134 -6.17 -43.18 6.49
N ALA A 135 -5.93 -43.68 7.72
CA ALA A 135 -6.99 -43.85 8.70
C ALA A 135 -7.72 -42.53 8.95
N PRO A 136 -9.05 -42.56 9.13
CA PRO A 136 -9.79 -41.36 9.53
C PRO A 136 -9.22 -40.79 10.82
N LYS A 137 -8.97 -39.50 10.85
CA LYS A 137 -8.51 -38.83 12.09
C LYS A 137 -9.65 -38.81 13.08
N ASP A 138 -9.39 -39.24 14.32
CA ASP A 138 -10.35 -39.23 15.40
C ASP A 138 -10.95 -37.84 15.62
N GLY A 139 -12.28 -37.80 15.77
CA GLY A 139 -13.01 -36.57 16.02
C GLY A 139 -12.77 -36.05 17.43
N ARG A 140 -11.79 -35.13 17.60
CA ARG A 140 -11.63 -34.41 18.86
C ARG A 140 -12.77 -33.40 19.04
N LYS A 141 -13.26 -33.23 20.30
CA LYS A 141 -14.24 -32.19 20.65
C LYS A 141 -13.78 -30.80 20.18
N LEU A 142 -14.66 -30.06 19.55
CA LEU A 142 -14.43 -28.72 19.06
C LEU A 142 -14.42 -27.70 20.18
N LEU A 143 -13.61 -26.66 20.06
CA LEU A 143 -13.67 -25.49 20.94
C LEU A 143 -15.05 -24.83 20.94
N LEU A 144 -15.72 -24.82 19.78
CA LEU A 144 -17.09 -24.28 19.63
C LEU A 144 -18.15 -25.13 20.34
N GLU A 145 -17.92 -26.44 20.50
CA GLU A 145 -18.81 -27.32 21.28
C GLU A 145 -18.80 -27.00 22.77
N ARG A 146 -17.74 -26.31 23.26
CA ARG A 146 -17.67 -25.83 24.63
C ARG A 146 -18.58 -24.61 24.88
N ILE A 147 -18.91 -23.85 23.82
CA ILE A 147 -19.81 -22.69 23.90
C ILE A 147 -21.25 -23.22 23.65
N THR A 148 -21.81 -23.84 24.68
CA THR A 148 -23.12 -24.52 24.61
C THR A 148 -24.27 -23.66 24.10
N PRO A 149 -24.43 -22.35 24.43
CA PRO A 149 -25.55 -21.55 23.96
C PRO A 149 -25.50 -21.30 22.43
N LEU A 150 -24.29 -21.08 21.87
CA LEU A 150 -24.10 -20.86 20.44
C LEU A 150 -24.28 -22.18 19.67
N TRP A 151 -23.76 -23.29 20.19
CA TRP A 151 -23.86 -24.60 19.58
C TRP A 151 -25.29 -25.11 19.49
N ARG A 152 -26.15 -24.83 20.49
CA ARG A 152 -27.57 -25.23 20.48
C ARG A 152 -28.40 -24.49 19.43
N ARG A 153 -28.04 -23.24 19.09
CA ARG A 153 -28.75 -22.44 18.06
C ARG A 153 -28.41 -22.82 16.62
N LEU A 154 -27.35 -23.58 16.40
CA LEU A 154 -26.95 -24.02 15.07
C LEU A 154 -27.84 -25.19 14.60
N ASP A 155 -28.31 -25.07 13.35
CA ASP A 155 -28.97 -26.14 12.61
C ASP A 155 -28.02 -27.33 12.38
N PHE A 156 -28.54 -28.51 12.11
CA PHE A 156 -27.74 -29.71 11.82
C PHE A 156 -26.67 -29.48 10.75
N ASN A 157 -27.03 -28.80 9.66
CA ASN A 157 -26.10 -28.45 8.58
C ASN A 157 -25.01 -27.55 9.05
N GLY A 158 -25.28 -26.55 9.90
CA GLY A 158 -24.27 -25.68 10.51
C GLY A 158 -23.30 -26.45 11.40
N LYS A 159 -23.81 -27.33 12.27
CA LYS A 159 -22.97 -28.20 13.12
C LYS A 159 -22.05 -29.09 12.28
N MET A 160 -22.58 -29.64 11.17
CA MET A 160 -21.82 -30.45 10.24
C MET A 160 -20.68 -29.66 9.57
N VAL A 161 -20.95 -28.43 9.13
CA VAL A 161 -19.95 -27.53 8.54
C VAL A 161 -18.80 -27.25 9.51
N PHE A 162 -19.09 -26.86 10.75
CA PHE A 162 -18.07 -26.59 11.75
C PHE A 162 -17.23 -27.83 12.12
N ARG A 163 -17.86 -29.00 12.24
CA ARG A 163 -17.16 -30.27 12.44
C ARG A 163 -16.23 -30.61 11.27
N ASN A 164 -16.68 -30.36 10.06
CA ASN A 164 -15.89 -30.56 8.85
C ASN A 164 -14.67 -29.65 8.78
N LEU A 165 -14.84 -28.37 9.10
CA LEU A 165 -13.74 -27.38 9.16
C LEU A 165 -12.69 -27.81 10.17
N ALA A 166 -13.11 -28.26 11.33
CA ALA A 166 -12.19 -28.68 12.40
C ALA A 166 -11.47 -29.99 12.13
N ARG A 167 -12.04 -30.88 11.33
CA ARG A 167 -11.39 -32.14 10.93
C ARG A 167 -10.20 -31.93 10.00
N SER A 168 -10.25 -30.88 9.18
CA SER A 168 -9.21 -30.53 8.20
C SER A 168 -8.44 -29.24 8.54
N LYS A 169 -8.10 -29.04 9.82
CA LYS A 169 -7.55 -27.80 10.37
C LYS A 169 -6.42 -27.14 9.54
N MET A 170 -5.38 -27.88 9.19
CA MET A 170 -4.23 -27.32 8.46
C MET A 170 -4.61 -26.85 7.05
N ARG A 171 -5.49 -27.57 6.40
CA ARG A 171 -5.97 -27.20 5.06
C ARG A 171 -6.85 -25.95 5.10
N THR A 172 -7.85 -25.96 5.98
CA THR A 172 -8.72 -24.79 6.18
C THR A 172 -7.91 -23.57 6.57
N LEU A 173 -6.94 -23.72 7.49
CA LEU A 173 -6.04 -22.65 7.88
C LEU A 173 -5.26 -22.07 6.69
N MET A 174 -4.63 -22.92 5.89
CA MET A 174 -3.87 -22.47 4.71
C MET A 174 -4.73 -21.71 3.70
N SER A 175 -5.93 -22.23 3.40
CA SER A 175 -6.86 -21.56 2.48
C SER A 175 -7.39 -20.25 3.07
N THR A 176 -7.70 -20.22 4.36
CA THR A 176 -8.15 -19.00 5.05
C THR A 176 -7.05 -17.94 5.08
N VAL A 177 -5.81 -18.31 5.41
CA VAL A 177 -4.66 -17.39 5.39
C VAL A 177 -4.45 -16.83 3.97
N GLY A 178 -4.53 -17.68 2.94
CA GLY A 178 -4.43 -17.22 1.56
C GLY A 178 -5.52 -16.21 1.20
N LEU A 179 -6.77 -16.44 1.60
CA LEU A 179 -7.86 -15.49 1.38
C LEU A 179 -7.68 -14.19 2.18
N ILE A 180 -7.22 -14.28 3.42
CA ILE A 180 -6.90 -13.10 4.26
C ILE A 180 -5.83 -12.26 3.56
N CYS A 181 -4.75 -12.89 3.07
CA CYS A 181 -3.69 -12.17 2.38
C CYS A 181 -4.18 -11.51 1.07
N CYS A 182 -5.00 -12.21 0.27
CA CYS A 182 -5.56 -11.62 -0.95
C CYS A 182 -6.49 -10.43 -0.64
N ASN A 183 -7.37 -10.58 0.34
CA ASN A 183 -8.24 -9.48 0.76
C ASN A 183 -7.46 -8.32 1.37
N ALA A 184 -6.41 -8.59 2.15
CA ALA A 184 -5.53 -7.55 2.67
C ALA A 184 -4.85 -6.76 1.55
N LEU A 185 -4.43 -7.44 0.45
CA LEU A 185 -3.90 -6.78 -0.74
C LEU A 185 -4.96 -5.94 -1.48
N LEU A 186 -6.22 -6.40 -1.54
CA LEU A 186 -7.32 -5.62 -2.11
C LEU A 186 -7.59 -4.36 -1.29
N ILE A 187 -7.74 -4.49 0.02
CA ILE A 187 -7.95 -3.37 0.95
C ILE A 187 -6.78 -2.40 0.86
N ALA A 188 -5.54 -2.89 0.80
CA ALA A 188 -4.36 -2.04 0.67
C ALA A 188 -4.33 -1.28 -0.65
N SER A 189 -4.71 -1.90 -1.77
CA SER A 189 -4.77 -1.26 -3.08
C SER A 189 -5.78 -0.11 -3.11
N MET A 190 -6.99 -0.34 -2.56
CA MET A 190 -8.03 0.70 -2.47
C MET A 190 -7.68 1.73 -1.39
N GLY A 191 -7.18 1.30 -0.24
CA GLY A 191 -6.78 2.18 0.86
C GLY A 191 -5.62 3.12 0.50
N LEU A 192 -4.72 2.71 -0.40
CA LEU A 192 -3.70 3.60 -0.96
C LEU A 192 -4.32 4.74 -1.77
N GLN A 193 -5.28 4.41 -2.64
CA GLN A 193 -5.99 5.41 -3.44
C GLN A 193 -6.75 6.38 -2.54
N ASP A 194 -7.54 5.87 -1.58
CA ASP A 194 -8.30 6.68 -0.63
C ASP A 194 -7.39 7.62 0.17
N SER A 195 -6.25 7.10 0.66
CA SER A 195 -5.31 7.86 1.49
C SER A 195 -4.63 8.99 0.72
N VAL A 196 -4.21 8.75 -0.53
CA VAL A 196 -3.61 9.79 -1.37
C VAL A 196 -4.65 10.86 -1.71
N GLN A 197 -5.86 10.45 -2.10
CA GLN A 197 -6.95 11.38 -2.39
C GLN A 197 -7.32 12.22 -1.17
N GLN A 198 -7.48 11.61 0.00
CA GLN A 198 -7.78 12.31 1.24
C GLN A 198 -6.69 13.32 1.63
N THR A 199 -5.41 12.98 1.38
CA THR A 199 -4.28 13.88 1.64
C THR A 199 -4.35 15.12 0.76
N ILE A 200 -4.60 14.94 -0.54
CA ILE A 200 -4.76 16.05 -1.51
C ILE A 200 -5.97 16.90 -1.14
N ASP A 201 -7.13 16.27 -0.93
CA ASP A 201 -8.36 16.98 -0.58
C ASP A 201 -8.20 17.78 0.72
N THR A 202 -7.56 17.21 1.74
CA THR A 202 -7.32 17.91 3.01
C THR A 202 -6.38 19.09 2.84
N HIS A 203 -5.33 18.93 2.03
CA HIS A 203 -4.39 20.03 1.78
C HIS A 203 -5.07 21.22 1.09
N TYR A 204 -5.69 20.99 -0.08
CA TYR A 204 -6.26 22.08 -0.88
C TYR A 204 -7.58 22.66 -0.34
N THR A 205 -8.34 21.91 0.47
CA THR A 205 -9.60 22.42 1.02
C THR A 205 -9.48 22.94 2.44
N LYS A 206 -8.51 22.46 3.23
CA LYS A 206 -8.41 22.79 4.65
C LYS A 206 -7.11 23.48 5.04
N THR A 207 -5.96 23.00 4.55
CA THR A 207 -4.64 23.55 4.92
C THR A 207 -4.35 24.86 4.19
N VAL A 208 -4.62 24.90 2.88
CA VAL A 208 -4.46 26.09 2.04
C VAL A 208 -5.68 26.99 2.18
N GLY A 209 -5.47 28.22 2.60
CA GLY A 209 -6.51 29.24 2.77
C GLY A 209 -6.46 30.36 1.72
N TYR A 210 -5.57 30.28 0.74
CA TYR A 210 -5.45 31.23 -0.37
C TYR A 210 -6.05 30.67 -1.67
N ASN A 211 -6.35 31.57 -2.61
CA ASN A 211 -6.87 31.19 -3.93
C ASN A 211 -5.80 31.24 -5.03
N VAL A 212 -4.79 32.09 -4.85
CA VAL A 212 -3.72 32.31 -5.83
C VAL A 212 -2.39 32.35 -5.12
N ALA A 213 -1.42 31.61 -5.65
CA ALA A 213 -0.02 31.68 -5.29
C ALA A 213 0.75 32.36 -6.44
N VAL A 214 1.59 33.32 -6.12
CA VAL A 214 2.43 34.02 -7.07
C VAL A 214 3.88 33.77 -6.69
N SER A 215 4.66 33.20 -7.58
CA SER A 215 6.10 33.03 -7.40
C SER A 215 6.84 34.28 -7.88
N LEU A 216 7.72 34.80 -7.03
CA LEU A 216 8.52 35.98 -7.30
C LEU A 216 9.98 35.62 -7.60
N ASN A 217 10.58 36.40 -8.50
CA ASN A 217 12.01 36.25 -8.84
C ASN A 217 12.92 37.08 -7.91
N SER A 218 14.21 37.09 -8.20
CA SER A 218 15.22 37.81 -7.42
C SER A 218 15.11 39.33 -7.49
N GLN A 219 14.21 39.88 -8.28
CA GLN A 219 13.93 41.32 -8.37
C GLN A 219 12.76 41.76 -7.49
N ALA A 220 12.22 40.84 -6.70
CA ALA A 220 11.09 41.12 -5.81
C ALA A 220 11.34 42.32 -4.92
N GLY A 221 10.35 43.19 -4.83
CA GLY A 221 10.37 44.41 -4.04
C GLY A 221 10.14 44.17 -2.55
N ASP A 222 9.87 45.26 -1.83
CA ASP A 222 9.55 45.18 -0.40
C ASP A 222 8.16 44.55 -0.17
N ALA A 223 8.09 43.64 0.79
CA ALA A 223 6.86 42.96 1.17
C ALA A 223 5.70 43.93 1.50
N ASP A 224 5.99 45.06 2.15
CA ASP A 224 4.98 46.02 2.53
C ASP A 224 4.40 46.81 1.33
N ALA A 225 5.15 46.92 0.22
CA ALA A 225 4.67 47.51 -1.02
C ALA A 225 3.58 46.62 -1.69
N TYR A 226 3.75 45.29 -1.69
CA TYR A 226 2.74 44.41 -2.25
C TYR A 226 1.40 44.49 -1.51
N LYS A 227 1.41 44.55 -0.20
CA LYS A 227 0.19 44.67 0.60
C LYS A 227 -0.59 45.96 0.33
N THR A 228 0.14 47.06 0.03
CA THR A 228 -0.48 48.38 -0.14
C THR A 228 -1.06 48.53 -1.55
N HIS A 229 -0.47 47.89 -2.56
CA HIS A 229 -0.83 48.10 -3.96
C HIS A 229 -1.71 47.01 -4.58
N LEU A 230 -1.81 45.85 -3.95
CA LEU A 230 -2.61 44.75 -4.46
C LEU A 230 -4.01 44.73 -3.90
N ASP A 231 -5.00 44.73 -4.79
CA ASP A 231 -6.43 44.69 -4.45
C ASP A 231 -6.87 43.21 -4.28
N ALA A 232 -6.72 42.69 -3.07
CA ALA A 232 -7.16 41.38 -2.64
C ALA A 232 -7.70 41.43 -1.22
N GLU A 233 -8.52 40.44 -0.85
CA GLU A 233 -9.09 40.37 0.51
C GLU A 233 -8.00 40.18 1.58
N ALA A 234 -6.99 39.37 1.27
CA ALA A 234 -5.78 39.24 2.07
C ALA A 234 -4.58 38.98 1.16
N VAL A 235 -3.43 39.55 1.54
CA VAL A 235 -2.13 39.36 0.88
C VAL A 235 -1.14 38.98 1.96
N GLU A 236 -0.53 37.80 1.83
CA GLU A 236 0.54 37.33 2.70
C GLU A 236 1.81 37.11 1.89
N CYS A 237 2.91 37.75 2.31
CA CYS A 237 4.21 37.55 1.74
C CYS A 237 4.91 36.39 2.42
N VAL A 238 5.51 35.53 1.62
CA VAL A 238 6.22 34.35 2.09
C VAL A 238 7.63 34.33 1.52
N MET A 239 8.60 33.99 2.35
CA MET A 239 9.97 33.76 1.91
C MET A 239 10.28 32.27 2.03
N GLU A 240 10.58 31.64 0.92
CA GLU A 240 10.96 30.24 0.86
C GLU A 240 12.48 30.11 0.63
N SER A 241 13.08 29.18 1.36
CA SER A 241 14.50 28.86 1.29
C SER A 241 14.72 27.39 1.66
N SER A 242 15.99 26.97 1.70
CA SER A 242 16.35 25.64 2.20
C SER A 242 17.18 25.74 3.46
N LEU A 243 16.85 24.96 4.46
CA LEU A 243 17.49 24.92 5.75
C LEU A 243 18.07 23.53 6.02
N ARG A 244 19.33 23.49 6.41
CA ARG A 244 19.96 22.27 6.91
C ARG A 244 19.83 22.23 8.42
N LEU A 245 19.20 21.20 8.92
CA LEU A 245 19.07 20.91 10.34
C LEU A 245 20.13 19.88 10.73
N THR A 246 20.89 20.15 11.79
CA THR A 246 21.89 19.23 12.33
C THR A 246 21.51 18.89 13.77
N THR A 247 21.31 17.61 14.02
CA THR A 247 21.02 17.04 15.35
C THR A 247 22.04 15.96 15.69
N PRO A 248 22.15 15.51 16.94
CA PRO A 248 23.01 14.38 17.30
C PRO A 248 22.66 13.09 16.52
N ASP A 249 21.42 12.95 16.10
CA ASP A 249 20.90 11.77 15.41
C ASP A 249 21.08 11.83 13.88
N GLY A 250 21.43 13.00 13.32
CA GLY A 250 21.66 13.15 11.89
C GLY A 250 21.56 14.58 11.37
N GLU A 251 21.80 14.70 10.07
CA GLU A 251 21.62 15.95 9.32
C GLU A 251 20.50 15.79 8.27
N LYS A 252 19.69 16.82 8.10
CA LYS A 252 18.65 16.85 7.08
C LYS A 252 18.52 18.25 6.49
N THR A 253 18.47 18.34 5.16
CA THR A 253 18.08 19.55 4.45
C THR A 253 16.57 19.50 4.21
N THR A 254 15.86 20.58 4.57
CA THR A 254 14.40 20.68 4.44
C THR A 254 14.03 22.08 3.97
N ALA A 255 12.79 22.26 3.51
CA ALA A 255 12.27 23.57 3.17
C ALA A 255 12.18 24.45 4.42
N LEU A 256 12.50 25.71 4.26
CA LEU A 256 12.24 26.77 5.23
C LEU A 256 11.21 27.72 4.63
N THR A 257 10.13 27.94 5.33
CA THR A 257 9.10 28.89 4.96
C THR A 257 8.98 29.94 6.05
N VAL A 258 9.35 31.18 5.73
CA VAL A 258 9.15 32.31 6.62
C VAL A 258 7.87 33.01 6.23
N VAL A 259 6.95 33.10 7.18
CA VAL A 259 5.64 33.72 6.98
C VAL A 259 5.52 35.00 7.79
N GLU A 260 4.60 35.82 7.42
CA GLU A 260 4.32 37.04 8.17
C GLU A 260 3.73 36.77 9.54
N ASP A 261 3.92 37.73 10.46
CA ASP A 261 3.38 37.64 11.80
C ASP A 261 1.83 37.72 11.75
N GLY A 262 1.18 36.73 12.40
CA GLY A 262 -0.29 36.63 12.39
C GLY A 262 -0.88 36.10 11.09
N GLN A 263 -0.08 35.36 10.30
CA GLN A 263 -0.52 34.71 9.06
C GLN A 263 -1.82 33.91 9.28
N GLN A 264 -2.73 33.86 8.30
CA GLN A 264 -4.03 33.17 8.37
C GLN A 264 -4.29 32.28 7.15
N LEU A 265 -3.52 32.46 6.07
CA LEU A 265 -3.73 31.74 4.81
C LEU A 265 -3.09 30.35 4.79
N LEU A 266 -2.21 30.02 5.75
CA LEU A 266 -1.70 28.68 5.98
C LEU A 266 -2.22 28.14 7.32
N ARG A 267 -2.98 27.04 7.27
CA ARG A 267 -3.59 26.40 8.44
C ARG A 267 -2.80 25.16 8.80
N LEU A 268 -1.82 25.32 9.68
CA LEU A 268 -0.80 24.32 10.00
C LEU A 268 -1.16 23.41 11.19
N GLY A 269 -2.38 23.45 11.69
CA GLY A 269 -2.83 22.58 12.77
C GLY A 269 -3.47 21.29 12.28
N PRO A 270 -3.71 20.31 13.17
CA PRO A 270 -4.25 19.02 12.84
C PRO A 270 -5.55 19.11 12.03
N GLY A 271 -5.57 18.44 10.86
CA GLY A 271 -6.72 18.46 9.97
C GLY A 271 -7.04 19.82 9.33
N GLY A 272 -6.05 20.74 9.22
CA GLY A 272 -6.21 22.05 8.60
C GLY A 272 -6.84 23.10 9.52
N VAL A 273 -6.69 22.94 10.82
CA VAL A 273 -7.09 23.96 11.80
C VAL A 273 -6.03 25.06 11.83
N TYR A 274 -6.47 26.32 11.96
CA TYR A 274 -5.54 27.42 12.14
C TYR A 274 -4.83 27.33 13.50
N VAL A 275 -3.51 27.40 13.48
CA VAL A 275 -2.67 27.50 14.68
C VAL A 275 -1.68 28.63 14.48
N PRO A 276 -1.69 29.66 15.37
CA PRO A 276 -0.71 30.75 15.29
C PRO A 276 0.69 30.23 15.55
N LEU A 277 1.65 30.68 14.74
CA LEU A 277 3.07 30.37 14.96
C LEU A 277 3.59 31.22 16.12
N ALA A 278 4.36 30.57 17.01
CA ALA A 278 4.98 31.25 18.14
C ALA A 278 6.33 31.87 17.73
N ASP A 279 6.56 33.09 18.19
CA ASP A 279 7.83 33.82 17.97
C ASP A 279 8.99 33.24 18.80
N GLY A 280 10.22 33.56 18.39
CA GLY A 280 11.44 33.21 19.11
C GLY A 280 11.91 31.76 18.95
N GLY A 281 11.28 30.99 18.07
CA GLY A 281 11.65 29.62 17.75
C GLY A 281 11.11 29.18 16.41
N MET A 282 11.25 27.89 16.11
CA MET A 282 10.75 27.30 14.87
C MET A 282 9.57 26.36 15.10
N ALA A 283 8.64 26.35 14.15
CA ALA A 283 7.65 25.30 14.02
C ALA A 283 8.16 24.26 13.00
N VAL A 284 8.13 23.00 13.38
CA VAL A 284 8.65 21.90 12.57
C VAL A 284 7.49 20.99 12.20
N THR A 285 7.42 20.55 10.96
CA THR A 285 6.38 19.58 10.57
C THR A 285 6.61 18.23 11.22
N GLU A 286 5.51 17.52 11.47
CA GLU A 286 5.48 16.25 12.21
C GLU A 286 6.50 15.23 11.65
N LYS A 287 6.59 15.10 10.34
CA LYS A 287 7.51 14.15 9.70
C LYS A 287 8.99 14.53 9.89
N VAL A 288 9.32 15.81 9.79
CA VAL A 288 10.69 16.28 10.03
C VAL A 288 11.04 16.05 11.50
N ALA A 289 10.11 16.33 12.41
CA ALA A 289 10.28 16.07 13.83
C ALA A 289 10.48 14.57 14.13
N GLN A 290 9.70 13.68 13.52
CA GLN A 290 9.85 12.22 13.67
C GLN A 290 11.20 11.71 13.14
N GLN A 291 11.65 12.19 11.99
CA GLN A 291 12.91 11.73 11.37
C GLN A 291 14.16 12.14 12.14
N LEU A 292 14.13 13.32 12.78
CA LEU A 292 15.23 13.86 13.57
C LEU A 292 15.01 13.67 15.08
N HIS A 293 13.96 12.93 15.49
CA HIS A 293 13.57 12.68 16.88
C HIS A 293 13.43 13.95 17.73
N LEU A 294 12.89 15.04 17.11
CA LEU A 294 12.74 16.32 17.74
C LEU A 294 11.46 16.38 18.60
N GLN A 295 11.58 17.06 19.73
CA GLN A 295 10.46 17.38 20.62
C GLN A 295 10.36 18.88 20.82
N VAL A 296 9.20 19.36 21.26
CA VAL A 296 9.03 20.76 21.63
C VAL A 296 9.96 21.08 22.81
N GLY A 297 10.76 22.14 22.65
CA GLY A 297 11.80 22.56 23.59
C GLY A 297 13.22 22.18 23.19
N ASP A 298 13.40 21.30 22.21
CA ASP A 298 14.74 20.94 21.71
C ASP A 298 15.39 22.12 20.96
N THR A 299 16.73 22.22 21.06
CA THR A 299 17.51 23.22 20.34
C THR A 299 18.25 22.55 19.20
N VAL A 300 18.07 23.05 17.98
CA VAL A 300 18.62 22.48 16.77
C VAL A 300 19.60 23.46 16.13
N SER A 301 20.76 22.94 15.67
CA SER A 301 21.70 23.73 14.86
C SER A 301 21.22 23.80 13.41
N CYS A 302 21.04 25.02 12.93
CA CYS A 302 20.49 25.34 11.61
C CYS A 302 21.57 26.00 10.75
N GLN A 303 21.54 25.72 9.44
CA GLN A 303 22.40 26.34 8.43
C GLN A 303 21.58 26.61 7.18
N LEU A 304 21.56 27.85 6.69
CA LEU A 304 20.88 28.20 5.42
C LEU A 304 21.66 27.63 4.22
N ALA A 305 20.92 27.28 3.18
CA ALA A 305 21.56 26.91 1.92
C ALA A 305 22.32 28.10 1.33
N GLY A 306 23.62 27.89 1.07
CA GLY A 306 24.51 28.95 0.52
C GLY A 306 25.15 29.85 1.58
N ASP A 307 24.89 29.64 2.86
CA ASP A 307 25.56 30.32 3.98
C ASP A 307 26.36 29.31 4.81
N ASP A 308 27.58 29.69 5.16
CA ASP A 308 28.47 28.85 6.01
C ASP A 308 28.21 29.05 7.51
N GLU A 309 27.46 30.07 7.87
CA GLU A 309 27.21 30.42 9.26
C GLU A 309 26.06 29.56 9.86
N ARG A 310 26.37 28.94 11.01
CA ARG A 310 25.41 28.16 11.80
C ARG A 310 24.75 29.01 12.88
N PHE A 311 23.48 28.77 13.11
CA PHE A 311 22.73 29.37 14.20
C PHE A 311 21.87 28.31 14.87
N THR A 312 21.36 28.60 16.04
CA THR A 312 20.54 27.64 16.79
C THR A 312 19.13 28.19 16.98
N LEU A 313 18.14 27.33 16.80
CA LEU A 313 16.72 27.62 17.05
C LEU A 313 16.11 26.55 17.96
N ALA A 314 15.23 27.00 18.84
CA ALA A 314 14.40 26.10 19.63
C ALA A 314 13.17 25.66 18.83
N VAL A 315 12.76 24.41 18.98
CA VAL A 315 11.50 23.88 18.45
C VAL A 315 10.37 24.33 19.37
N ASN A 316 9.58 25.32 18.95
CA ASN A 316 8.47 25.83 19.75
C ASN A 316 7.16 25.05 19.50
N GLN A 317 6.98 24.54 18.29
CA GLN A 317 5.77 23.85 17.87
C GLN A 317 6.06 22.72 16.89
N ILE A 318 5.23 21.68 16.93
CA ILE A 318 5.14 20.67 15.88
C ILE A 318 3.83 20.89 15.15
N VAL A 319 3.89 21.09 13.83
CA VAL A 319 2.77 21.46 12.96
C VAL A 319 2.50 20.40 11.91
N GLU A 320 1.28 20.39 11.36
CA GLU A 320 0.87 19.45 10.32
C GLU A 320 0.78 20.15 8.96
N ASN A 321 1.59 19.70 8.01
CA ASN A 321 1.42 20.02 6.59
C ASN A 321 1.80 18.78 5.78
N ASN A 322 0.84 18.16 5.11
CA ASN A 322 1.01 16.86 4.49
C ASN A 322 1.77 16.91 3.15
N LEU A 323 1.66 17.99 2.39
CA LEU A 323 2.29 18.13 1.07
C LEU A 323 3.56 18.96 1.05
N SER A 324 3.82 19.78 2.09
CA SER A 324 5.01 20.62 2.18
C SER A 324 5.65 20.44 3.55
N GLN A 325 6.61 19.52 3.64
CA GLN A 325 7.34 19.24 4.86
C GLN A 325 8.51 20.20 5.02
N GLY A 326 8.64 20.81 6.21
CA GLY A 326 9.71 21.76 6.45
C GLY A 326 9.66 22.41 7.82
N VAL A 327 10.28 23.56 7.87
CA VAL A 327 10.37 24.44 9.03
C VAL A 327 9.65 25.73 8.70
N TYR A 328 8.83 26.20 9.63
CA TYR A 328 8.13 27.48 9.54
C TYR A 328 8.63 28.43 10.60
N LEU A 329 8.93 29.68 10.17
CA LEU A 329 9.34 30.78 11.04
C LEU A 329 8.40 31.97 10.83
N THR A 330 8.22 32.77 11.87
CA THR A 330 7.61 34.10 11.74
C THR A 330 8.63 35.12 11.22
N ARG A 331 8.17 36.20 10.56
CA ARG A 331 9.03 37.31 10.10
C ARG A 331 9.82 37.90 11.26
N THR A 332 9.19 38.16 12.40
CA THR A 332 9.85 38.65 13.61
C THR A 332 10.98 37.73 14.07
N THR A 333 10.78 36.40 14.07
CA THR A 333 11.81 35.44 14.41
C THR A 333 12.97 35.51 13.41
N TRP A 334 12.68 35.56 12.10
CA TRP A 334 13.68 35.64 11.05
C TRP A 334 14.55 36.90 11.16
N GLU A 335 13.92 38.08 11.31
CA GLU A 335 14.62 39.37 11.45
C GLU A 335 15.48 39.43 12.72
N SER A 336 15.06 38.76 13.81
CA SER A 336 15.85 38.66 15.05
C SER A 336 17.16 37.87 14.87
N LEU A 337 17.22 36.92 13.93
CA LEU A 337 18.41 36.16 13.62
C LEU A 337 19.48 36.97 12.85
N ARG A 338 19.15 38.17 12.40
CA ARG A 338 20.04 39.05 11.61
C ARG A 338 20.68 38.39 10.38
N LYS A 339 19.94 37.43 9.77
CA LYS A 339 20.40 36.68 8.59
C LYS A 339 20.06 37.35 7.25
N GLY A 340 19.52 38.55 7.26
CA GLY A 340 19.15 39.33 6.10
C GLY A 340 17.75 39.93 6.24
N ALA A 341 17.40 40.83 5.31
CA ALA A 341 16.05 41.35 5.21
C ALA A 341 15.07 40.23 4.78
N PHE A 342 13.84 40.31 5.23
CA PHE A 342 12.76 39.47 4.73
C PHE A 342 12.45 39.85 3.28
N THR A 343 12.90 39.03 2.33
CA THR A 343 12.65 39.22 0.89
C THR A 343 11.64 38.19 0.44
N PRO A 344 10.44 38.58 0.04
CA PRO A 344 9.42 37.65 -0.37
C PRO A 344 9.83 36.90 -1.64
N THR A 345 9.65 35.60 -1.67
CA THR A 345 9.81 34.74 -2.84
C THR A 345 8.47 34.27 -3.39
N ALA A 346 7.40 34.40 -2.59
CA ALA A 346 6.05 34.09 -3.01
C ALA A 346 5.02 35.02 -2.33
N LEU A 347 3.89 35.19 -2.99
CA LEU A 347 2.72 35.89 -2.46
C LEU A 347 1.53 34.93 -2.45
N TYR A 348 0.85 34.87 -1.33
CA TYR A 348 -0.43 34.16 -1.21
C TYR A 348 -1.57 35.14 -1.16
N LEU A 349 -2.51 35.01 -2.08
CA LEU A 349 -3.61 35.96 -2.27
C LEU A 349 -4.95 35.28 -2.02
N LEU A 350 -5.79 35.93 -1.22
CA LEU A 350 -7.18 35.54 -1.04
C LEU A 350 -8.10 36.45 -1.85
N ASN A 351 -8.90 35.88 -2.74
CA ASN A 351 -9.87 36.58 -3.57
C ASN A 351 -9.30 37.81 -4.29
N PRO A 352 -8.18 37.71 -5.05
CA PRO A 352 -7.65 38.86 -5.77
C PRO A 352 -8.60 39.33 -6.85
N SER A 353 -8.66 40.67 -7.07
CA SER A 353 -9.43 41.24 -8.19
C SER A 353 -8.78 40.90 -9.54
N GLN A 354 -9.56 40.93 -10.64
CA GLN A 354 -9.02 40.74 -11.98
C GLN A 354 -7.97 41.80 -12.33
N THR A 355 -8.12 43.01 -11.84
CA THR A 355 -7.14 44.08 -12.01
C THR A 355 -5.82 43.75 -11.29
N CYS A 356 -5.89 43.17 -10.08
CA CYS A 356 -4.74 42.72 -9.34
C CYS A 356 -3.96 41.64 -10.13
N LEU A 357 -4.66 40.67 -10.67
CA LEU A 357 -4.03 39.60 -11.47
C LEU A 357 -3.38 40.13 -12.75
N SER A 358 -4.00 41.09 -13.45
CA SER A 358 -3.41 41.68 -14.64
C SER A 358 -2.15 42.52 -14.32
N ILE A 359 -2.12 43.22 -13.22
CA ILE A 359 -0.93 43.96 -12.76
C ILE A 359 0.21 42.98 -12.45
N LEU A 360 -0.09 41.86 -11.80
CA LEU A 360 0.91 40.85 -11.47
C LEU A 360 1.43 40.13 -12.74
N GLN A 361 0.57 39.86 -13.72
CA GLN A 361 0.99 39.25 -14.98
C GLN A 361 1.93 40.12 -15.81
N ASP A 362 1.76 41.44 -15.74
CA ASP A 362 2.60 42.42 -16.46
C ASP A 362 3.87 42.79 -15.64
N SER A 363 4.00 42.33 -14.39
CA SER A 363 5.14 42.66 -13.52
C SER A 363 6.37 41.83 -13.86
N PRO A 364 7.54 42.44 -14.07
CA PRO A 364 8.78 41.74 -14.31
C PRO A 364 9.31 40.95 -13.10
N GLU A 365 8.74 41.17 -11.93
CA GLU A 365 9.10 40.53 -10.67
C GLU A 365 8.43 39.16 -10.48
N VAL A 366 7.40 38.86 -11.31
CA VAL A 366 6.61 37.66 -11.20
C VAL A 366 7.12 36.61 -12.20
N ASP A 367 7.44 35.43 -11.67
CA ASP A 367 7.82 34.30 -12.48
C ASP A 367 6.61 33.48 -12.92
N GLU A 368 5.69 33.20 -11.97
CA GLU A 368 4.54 32.34 -12.22
C GLU A 368 3.36 32.76 -11.34
N ILE A 369 2.16 32.67 -11.89
CA ILE A 369 0.90 32.83 -11.17
C ILE A 369 0.12 31.54 -11.28
N ASP A 370 -0.13 30.90 -10.17
CA ASP A 370 -0.86 29.65 -10.12
C ASP A 370 -2.04 29.74 -9.17
N THR A 371 -3.17 29.19 -9.60
CA THR A 371 -4.37 29.16 -8.76
C THR A 371 -4.42 27.87 -7.95
N THR A 372 -4.92 27.94 -6.72
CA THR A 372 -5.13 26.74 -5.88
C THR A 372 -5.97 25.69 -6.60
N GLU A 373 -6.91 26.12 -7.47
CA GLU A 373 -7.72 25.23 -8.28
C GLU A 373 -6.89 24.49 -9.33
N ASN A 374 -5.95 25.17 -10.00
CA ASN A 374 -5.04 24.54 -10.96
C ASN A 374 -4.10 23.56 -10.26
N GLN A 375 -3.51 23.97 -9.13
CA GLN A 375 -2.66 23.08 -8.32
C GLN A 375 -3.41 21.84 -7.86
N ALA A 376 -4.65 22.00 -7.41
CA ALA A 376 -5.50 20.88 -7.04
C ALA A 376 -5.82 19.98 -8.26
N GLN A 377 -6.08 20.56 -9.43
CA GLN A 377 -6.31 19.80 -10.66
C GLN A 377 -5.06 19.03 -11.09
N GLU A 378 -3.89 19.63 -11.06
CA GLU A 378 -2.63 18.94 -11.35
C GLU A 378 -2.36 17.79 -10.39
N ALA A 379 -2.62 18.00 -9.09
CA ALA A 379 -2.54 16.95 -8.10
C ALA A 379 -3.54 15.82 -8.36
N LEU A 380 -4.76 16.11 -8.79
CA LEU A 380 -5.77 15.12 -9.17
C LEU A 380 -5.37 14.36 -10.46
N ILE A 381 -4.77 15.03 -11.44
CA ILE A 381 -4.23 14.41 -12.64
C ILE A 381 -3.11 13.42 -12.29
N PHE A 382 -2.20 13.83 -11.42
CA PHE A 382 -1.15 12.95 -10.88
C PHE A 382 -1.75 11.74 -10.14
N LEU A 383 -2.78 11.97 -9.33
CA LEU A 383 -3.52 10.92 -8.62
C LEU A 383 -4.18 9.94 -9.60
N ASN A 384 -4.82 10.43 -10.66
CA ASN A 384 -5.42 9.59 -11.68
C ASN A 384 -4.38 8.70 -12.39
N THR A 385 -3.19 9.22 -12.62
CA THR A 385 -2.07 8.45 -13.20
C THR A 385 -1.64 7.31 -12.29
N ILE A 386 -1.52 7.59 -10.99
CA ILE A 386 -1.17 6.56 -10.00
C ILE A 386 -2.32 5.58 -9.78
N SER A 387 -3.56 6.03 -9.85
CA SER A 387 -4.74 5.19 -9.63
C SER A 387 -4.83 4.00 -10.59
N VAL A 388 -4.32 4.15 -11.82
CA VAL A 388 -4.23 3.03 -12.78
C VAL A 388 -3.35 1.91 -12.24
N ILE A 389 -2.26 2.24 -11.57
CA ILE A 389 -1.39 1.23 -10.93
C ILE A 389 -2.16 0.52 -9.82
N PHE A 390 -2.91 1.25 -9.01
CA PHE A 390 -3.73 0.66 -7.95
C PHE A 390 -4.83 -0.25 -8.51
N VAL A 391 -5.47 0.13 -9.62
CA VAL A 391 -6.46 -0.71 -10.31
C VAL A 391 -5.82 -2.00 -10.84
N ILE A 392 -4.63 -1.94 -11.43
CA ILE A 392 -3.90 -3.13 -11.88
C ILE A 392 -3.60 -4.06 -10.69
N LEU A 393 -3.13 -3.50 -9.58
CA LEU A 393 -2.84 -4.27 -8.36
C LEU A 393 -4.13 -4.90 -7.79
N MET A 394 -5.23 -4.19 -7.79
CA MET A 394 -6.55 -4.68 -7.37
C MET A 394 -7.01 -5.86 -8.25
N VAL A 395 -6.89 -5.74 -9.57
CA VAL A 395 -7.23 -6.83 -10.51
C VAL A 395 -6.38 -8.06 -10.25
N ILE A 396 -5.08 -7.90 -10.03
CA ILE A 396 -4.18 -9.02 -9.71
C ILE A 396 -4.60 -9.68 -8.39
N ALA A 397 -4.87 -8.90 -7.34
CA ALA A 397 -5.30 -9.44 -6.05
C ALA A 397 -6.65 -10.19 -6.16
N LEU A 398 -7.60 -9.65 -6.94
CA LEU A 398 -8.90 -10.28 -7.22
C LEU A 398 -8.72 -11.62 -7.97
N LEU A 399 -7.86 -11.67 -8.98
CA LEU A 399 -7.55 -12.91 -9.71
C LEU A 399 -6.92 -13.95 -8.76
N MET A 400 -6.01 -13.54 -7.88
CA MET A 400 -5.43 -14.43 -6.88
C MET A 400 -6.48 -14.97 -5.91
N ALA A 401 -7.38 -14.11 -5.42
CA ALA A 401 -8.48 -14.52 -4.55
C ALA A 401 -9.41 -15.52 -5.25
N PHE A 402 -9.75 -15.27 -6.53
CA PHE A 402 -10.54 -16.18 -7.34
C PHE A 402 -9.88 -17.56 -7.47
N VAL A 403 -8.58 -17.61 -7.78
CA VAL A 403 -7.81 -18.86 -7.89
C VAL A 403 -7.82 -19.63 -6.57
N ILE A 404 -7.67 -18.95 -5.43
CA ILE A 404 -7.72 -19.59 -4.11
C ILE A 404 -9.11 -20.15 -3.83
N CYS A 405 -10.18 -19.37 -4.06
CA CYS A 405 -11.55 -19.82 -3.87
C CYS A 405 -11.88 -21.02 -4.76
N TYR A 406 -11.49 -20.96 -6.04
CA TYR A 406 -11.68 -22.05 -6.99
C TYR A 406 -10.94 -23.32 -6.54
N ASN A 407 -9.66 -23.18 -6.20
CA ASN A 407 -8.85 -24.27 -5.72
C ASN A 407 -9.41 -24.89 -4.44
N MET A 408 -9.86 -24.05 -3.49
CA MET A 408 -10.53 -24.48 -2.26
C MET A 408 -11.82 -25.28 -2.56
N GLY A 409 -12.64 -24.80 -3.50
CA GLY A 409 -13.89 -25.46 -3.91
C GLY A 409 -13.64 -26.83 -4.53
N LEU A 410 -12.70 -26.93 -5.50
CA LEU A 410 -12.33 -28.21 -6.14
C LEU A 410 -11.89 -29.25 -5.13
N ILE A 411 -11.17 -28.82 -4.14
CA ILE A 411 -10.60 -29.70 -3.12
C ILE A 411 -11.65 -30.20 -2.16
N ASN A 412 -12.48 -29.31 -1.64
CA ASN A 412 -13.56 -29.71 -0.76
C ASN A 412 -14.46 -30.76 -1.44
N PHE A 413 -14.67 -30.57 -2.76
CA PHE A 413 -15.43 -31.53 -3.54
C PHE A 413 -14.69 -32.88 -3.69
N ALA A 414 -13.44 -32.87 -4.14
CA ALA A 414 -12.69 -34.09 -4.46
C ALA A 414 -12.44 -35.00 -3.24
N GLU A 415 -12.16 -34.42 -2.08
CA GLU A 415 -11.89 -35.19 -0.87
C GLU A 415 -13.13 -35.80 -0.23
N ARG A 416 -14.30 -35.20 -0.45
CA ARG A 416 -15.57 -35.62 0.18
C ARG A 416 -16.51 -36.34 -0.76
N THR A 417 -16.06 -36.73 -1.94
CA THR A 417 -16.89 -37.44 -2.92
C THR A 417 -17.54 -38.69 -2.31
N ARG A 418 -16.81 -39.43 -1.47
CA ARG A 418 -17.38 -40.59 -0.76
C ARG A 418 -18.42 -40.22 0.28
N GLU A 419 -18.21 -39.15 1.06
CA GLU A 419 -19.17 -38.63 2.05
C GLU A 419 -20.43 -38.14 1.35
N TYR A 420 -20.29 -37.45 0.20
CA TYR A 420 -21.43 -37.02 -0.62
C TYR A 420 -22.19 -38.17 -1.26
N ALA A 421 -21.46 -39.21 -1.68
CA ALA A 421 -22.11 -40.45 -2.17
C ALA A 421 -22.91 -41.11 -1.05
N THR A 422 -22.42 -41.19 0.17
CA THR A 422 -23.17 -41.73 1.33
C THR A 422 -24.42 -40.89 1.64
N LEU A 423 -24.30 -39.55 1.63
CA LEU A 423 -25.44 -38.66 1.83
C LEU A 423 -26.49 -38.86 0.73
N LYS A 424 -26.08 -39.09 -0.52
CA LYS A 424 -26.99 -39.37 -1.64
C LYS A 424 -27.72 -40.68 -1.44
N VAL A 425 -27.06 -41.74 -0.95
CA VAL A 425 -27.69 -43.02 -0.61
C VAL A 425 -28.65 -42.87 0.55
N LEU A 426 -28.38 -41.96 1.49
CA LEU A 426 -29.27 -41.60 2.62
C LEU A 426 -30.47 -40.72 2.20
N GLY A 427 -30.65 -40.43 0.90
CA GLY A 427 -31.79 -39.69 0.39
C GLY A 427 -31.62 -38.19 0.22
N TYR A 428 -30.41 -37.65 0.42
CA TYR A 428 -30.14 -36.21 0.20
C TYR A 428 -30.18 -35.87 -1.29
N HIS A 429 -30.88 -34.80 -1.65
CA HIS A 429 -30.92 -34.29 -3.02
C HIS A 429 -29.64 -33.56 -3.39
N GLN A 430 -29.26 -33.54 -4.68
CA GLN A 430 -28.09 -32.83 -5.19
C GLN A 430 -28.05 -31.34 -4.80
N LYS A 431 -29.25 -30.68 -4.75
CA LYS A 431 -29.37 -29.28 -4.35
C LYS A 431 -29.00 -29.08 -2.88
N GLU A 432 -29.27 -30.01 -2.00
CA GLU A 432 -28.94 -29.95 -0.57
C GLU A 432 -27.43 -30.13 -0.35
N ILE A 433 -26.84 -31.10 -1.03
CA ILE A 433 -25.39 -31.33 -0.99
C ILE A 433 -24.63 -30.10 -1.52
N ARG A 434 -25.07 -29.52 -2.66
CA ARG A 434 -24.49 -28.29 -3.21
C ARG A 434 -24.63 -27.13 -2.22
N ARG A 435 -25.77 -26.94 -1.57
CA ARG A 435 -26.00 -25.89 -0.58
C ARG A 435 -25.06 -26.05 0.64
N LEU A 436 -24.80 -27.28 1.06
CA LEU A 436 -23.88 -27.58 2.15
C LEU A 436 -22.45 -27.16 1.81
N ILE A 437 -21.97 -27.49 0.60
CA ILE A 437 -20.64 -27.10 0.12
C ILE A 437 -20.52 -25.59 0.02
N LEU A 438 -21.51 -24.93 -0.57
CA LEU A 438 -21.51 -23.47 -0.71
C LEU A 438 -21.50 -22.78 0.65
N ARG A 439 -22.33 -23.22 1.61
CA ARG A 439 -22.35 -22.66 2.97
C ARG A 439 -20.99 -22.76 3.66
N GLU A 440 -20.28 -23.89 3.49
CA GLU A 440 -18.96 -24.08 4.07
C GLU A 440 -17.95 -23.04 3.50
N ASN A 441 -17.89 -22.92 2.17
CA ASN A 441 -16.99 -21.97 1.52
C ASN A 441 -17.36 -20.52 1.85
N THR A 442 -18.65 -20.17 1.84
CA THR A 442 -19.12 -18.82 2.20
C THR A 442 -18.73 -18.43 3.63
N LEU A 443 -18.89 -19.34 4.59
CA LEU A 443 -18.48 -19.08 5.98
C LEU A 443 -16.99 -18.81 6.12
N ILE A 444 -16.15 -19.59 5.42
CA ILE A 444 -14.69 -19.39 5.43
C ILE A 444 -14.35 -18.04 4.78
N THR A 445 -14.97 -17.72 3.65
CA THR A 445 -14.72 -16.48 2.93
C THR A 445 -15.14 -15.27 3.77
N LEU A 446 -16.34 -15.28 4.37
CA LEU A 446 -16.80 -14.19 5.24
C LEU A 446 -15.91 -14.03 6.47
N ALA A 447 -15.47 -15.11 7.09
CA ALA A 447 -14.53 -15.06 8.20
C ALA A 447 -13.16 -14.50 7.76
N ALA A 448 -12.68 -14.88 6.57
CA ALA A 448 -11.43 -14.36 6.01
C ALA A 448 -11.53 -12.86 5.71
N ILE A 449 -12.65 -12.40 5.13
CA ILE A 449 -12.91 -10.97 4.88
C ILE A 449 -12.89 -10.18 6.20
N ALA A 450 -13.63 -10.63 7.21
CA ALA A 450 -13.67 -9.93 8.49
C ALA A 450 -12.28 -9.86 9.18
N ILE A 451 -11.51 -10.94 9.12
CA ILE A 451 -10.17 -10.99 9.73
C ILE A 451 -9.16 -10.18 8.91
N SER A 452 -9.35 -10.05 7.60
CA SER A 452 -8.41 -9.35 6.70
C SER A 452 -8.42 -7.83 6.84
N ILE A 453 -9.44 -7.24 7.47
CA ILE A 453 -9.57 -5.78 7.62
C ILE A 453 -8.36 -5.20 8.35
N ALA A 454 -8.04 -5.72 9.54
CA ALA A 454 -6.93 -5.21 10.32
C ALA A 454 -5.55 -5.35 9.62
N PRO A 455 -5.15 -6.54 9.10
CA PRO A 455 -3.92 -6.64 8.33
C PRO A 455 -3.96 -5.85 7.02
N GLY A 456 -5.13 -5.64 6.39
CA GLY A 456 -5.26 -4.81 5.18
C GLY A 456 -4.94 -3.34 5.47
N ILE A 457 -5.54 -2.76 6.50
CA ILE A 457 -5.26 -1.38 6.95
C ILE A 457 -3.78 -1.26 7.37
N GLY A 458 -3.27 -2.23 8.15
CA GLY A 458 -1.86 -2.24 8.54
C GLY A 458 -0.91 -2.29 7.34
N PHE A 459 -1.25 -3.06 6.30
CA PHE A 459 -0.45 -3.15 5.09
C PHE A 459 -0.51 -1.86 4.27
N THR A 460 -1.67 -1.19 4.19
CA THR A 460 -1.80 0.17 3.63
C THR A 460 -0.84 1.13 4.33
N GLY A 461 -0.84 1.16 5.67
CA GLY A 461 0.05 2.02 6.45
C GLY A 461 1.53 1.75 6.16
N VAL A 462 1.94 0.48 6.15
CA VAL A 462 3.34 0.11 5.82
C VAL A 462 3.73 0.57 4.42
N ILE A 463 2.85 0.42 3.42
CA ILE A 463 3.16 0.87 2.07
C ILE A 463 3.24 2.39 2.00
N LEU A 464 2.32 3.11 2.64
CA LEU A 464 2.32 4.57 2.67
C LEU A 464 3.60 5.11 3.32
N THR A 465 3.99 4.59 4.49
CA THR A 465 5.25 5.01 5.16
C THR A 465 6.49 4.74 4.30
N LEU A 466 6.47 3.69 3.49
CA LEU A 466 7.55 3.39 2.54
C LEU A 466 7.47 4.20 1.24
N ALA A 467 6.27 4.68 0.88
CA ALA A 467 6.02 5.53 -0.29
C ALA A 467 6.28 7.00 0.00
N GLU A 468 6.23 7.39 1.26
CA GLU A 468 6.54 8.75 1.67
C GLU A 468 7.90 9.20 1.17
N SER A 469 7.93 10.39 0.58
CA SER A 469 9.17 11.10 0.23
C SER A 469 9.57 12.04 1.36
N GLU A 470 10.69 12.72 1.21
CA GLU A 470 11.15 13.70 2.20
C GLU A 470 10.15 14.85 2.41
N ASN A 471 9.40 15.18 1.35
CA ASN A 471 8.48 16.33 1.32
C ASN A 471 7.00 15.95 1.44
N LEU A 472 6.66 14.65 1.45
CA LEU A 472 5.27 14.17 1.46
C LEU A 472 5.01 13.26 2.64
N CYS A 473 3.91 13.50 3.33
CA CYS A 473 3.38 12.65 4.39
C CYS A 473 1.96 12.24 4.04
N TYR A 474 1.67 10.96 4.06
CA TYR A 474 0.34 10.45 3.77
C TYR A 474 -0.39 10.07 5.05
N VAL A 475 -1.64 10.50 5.17
CA VAL A 475 -2.51 10.07 6.26
C VAL A 475 -3.21 8.78 5.85
N VAL A 476 -3.08 7.72 6.67
CA VAL A 476 -3.78 6.47 6.42
C VAL A 476 -5.28 6.68 6.54
N HIS A 477 -5.98 6.66 5.43
CA HIS A 477 -7.42 6.74 5.37
C HIS A 477 -7.98 5.61 4.52
N VAL A 478 -8.82 4.77 5.11
CA VAL A 478 -9.46 3.65 4.40
C VAL A 478 -10.96 3.82 4.57
N THR A 479 -11.65 4.06 3.47
CA THR A 479 -13.11 4.24 3.48
C THR A 479 -13.84 2.91 3.72
N LEU A 480 -15.09 2.98 4.17
CA LEU A 480 -15.94 1.79 4.28
C LEU A 480 -16.16 1.11 2.93
N GLN A 481 -16.13 1.87 1.82
CA GLN A 481 -16.25 1.32 0.46
C GLN A 481 -15.04 0.46 0.08
N SER A 482 -13.86 0.79 0.60
CA SER A 482 -12.63 0.01 0.37
C SER A 482 -12.55 -1.27 1.23
N ILE A 483 -13.41 -1.40 2.23
CA ILE A 483 -13.47 -2.56 3.13
C ILE A 483 -14.55 -3.56 2.68
N VAL A 484 -15.63 -3.11 2.05
CA VAL A 484 -16.81 -3.89 1.64
C VAL A 484 -16.78 -4.22 0.15
#